data_b638f58ee167090adc3d0562a75fc3de
#
_entry.id   b638f58ee167090adc3d0562a75fc3de
#
_cell.length_a   1.000
_cell.length_b   1.000
_cell.length_c   1.000
_cell.angle_alpha   90.00
_cell.angle_beta   90.00
_cell.angle_gamma   90.00
#
_symmetry.space_group_name_H-M   'P 1'
#
loop_
_entity.id
_entity.type
_entity.pdbx_description
1 polymer ?
#
loop_
_entity_poly.entity_id
_entity_poly.type
_entity_poly.pdbx_seq_one_letter_code
_entity_poly.pdbx_strand_id
1 'polypeptide(L)'
;MSFQTRRSFLQTTSLIAAGVAFGTRVGLASTTDSTLPKLGIQLYSLRGYKREEALQHAKDLGFEQVEFYSGMLAINSSDEEIAATKKQLESLGLTISGHGVNRFTKDAAENRRTFEFAKKIGAPCISADPDLDSFDSLDELVKEFDIRVAIHNHGPGHRYNKAIDVLRVIENHDERIGACADLGHYIRSGQNAPEVIRLLKGRLYGIHLKDFAEMKDKTKGVILGKGHLNVEEVITELQLAGFPANGALSLEYEENEKNPLADIRECFAVAKTAMNTVSKRK
;
A
#
# COMPACT_ATOMS: atom_id res chain seq x y z
N MET A 1 47.24 -5.59 -57.73
CA MET A 1 47.80 -6.87 -58.13
C MET A 1 47.70 -7.76 -56.93
N SER A 2 47.03 -8.81 -56.88
CA SER A 2 46.58 -9.90 -57.64
C SER A 2 45.63 -10.73 -56.78
N PHE A 3 44.59 -11.16 -57.37
CA PHE A 3 43.61 -12.14 -56.98
C PHE A 3 44.20 -13.52 -56.68
N GLN A 4 43.51 -14.33 -55.75
CA GLN A 4 43.14 -15.75 -55.99
C GLN A 4 42.45 -16.25 -54.66
N THR A 5 41.22 -16.55 -54.64
CA THR A 5 40.25 -17.63 -55.03
C THR A 5 40.56 -19.02 -54.48
N ARG A 6 39.57 -19.47 -53.67
CA ARG A 6 38.88 -20.76 -53.58
C ARG A 6 39.66 -22.08 -53.55
N ARG A 7 39.44 -22.96 -52.58
CA ARG A 7 38.65 -24.20 -52.66
C ARG A 7 38.95 -25.16 -51.49
N SER A 8 37.87 -25.50 -50.83
CA SER A 8 37.44 -26.77 -50.26
C SER A 8 38.47 -27.85 -49.98
N PHE A 9 38.43 -28.37 -48.75
CA PHE A 9 38.65 -29.79 -48.50
C PHE A 9 37.70 -30.28 -47.45
N LEU A 10 36.79 -31.16 -47.86
CA LEU A 10 35.96 -32.03 -47.03
C LEU A 10 36.86 -33.12 -46.46
N GLN A 11 36.83 -33.33 -45.17
CA GLN A 11 37.04 -34.65 -44.58
C GLN A 11 36.16 -34.85 -43.37
N THR A 12 35.29 -35.79 -43.54
CA THR A 12 34.43 -36.48 -42.62
C THR A 12 35.21 -37.19 -41.52
N THR A 13 34.86 -36.97 -40.29
CA THR A 13 35.05 -38.00 -39.24
C THR A 13 33.89 -37.94 -38.23
N SER A 14 33.44 -39.11 -37.90
CA SER A 14 32.17 -39.48 -37.29
C SER A 14 32.04 -39.12 -35.78
N LEU A 15 30.84 -38.72 -35.43
CA LEU A 15 30.02 -39.06 -34.27
C LEU A 15 30.69 -39.44 -32.93
N ILE A 16 30.51 -38.61 -31.94
CA ILE A 16 29.97 -39.03 -30.64
C ILE A 16 28.95 -38.00 -30.22
N ALA A 17 27.66 -38.41 -30.18
CA ALA A 17 26.55 -37.64 -29.68
C ALA A 17 26.52 -37.75 -28.17
N ALA A 18 27.01 -36.71 -27.47
CA ALA A 18 26.68 -36.50 -26.08
C ALA A 18 25.51 -35.52 -26.01
N GLY A 19 24.31 -36.05 -25.87
CA GLY A 19 23.10 -35.26 -25.69
C GLY A 19 23.10 -34.56 -24.33
N VAL A 20 23.48 -33.29 -24.32
CA VAL A 20 23.16 -32.39 -23.19
C VAL A 20 21.76 -31.86 -23.44
N ALA A 21 20.78 -32.51 -22.81
CA ALA A 21 19.43 -32.00 -22.74
C ALA A 21 19.46 -30.71 -21.89
N PHE A 22 19.52 -29.56 -22.54
CA PHE A 22 19.14 -28.29 -21.93
C PHE A 22 17.62 -28.33 -21.70
N GLY A 23 17.24 -28.90 -20.55
CA GLY A 23 15.90 -28.72 -20.03
C GLY A 23 15.71 -27.22 -19.67
N THR A 24 15.16 -26.45 -20.59
CA THR A 24 14.55 -25.17 -20.25
C THR A 24 13.43 -25.47 -19.26
N ARG A 25 13.73 -25.43 -17.96
CA ARG A 25 12.70 -25.25 -16.96
C ARG A 25 12.07 -23.88 -17.25
N VAL A 26 11.02 -23.87 -18.04
CA VAL A 26 10.04 -22.81 -17.97
C VAL A 26 9.53 -22.89 -16.52
N GLY A 27 10.03 -22.03 -15.69
CA GLY A 27 9.50 -21.83 -14.36
C GLY A 27 8.04 -21.43 -14.56
N LEU A 28 7.14 -22.39 -14.34
CA LEU A 28 5.75 -22.07 -14.08
C LEU A 28 5.79 -21.05 -12.94
N ALA A 29 5.51 -19.79 -13.27
CA ALA A 29 5.26 -18.78 -12.27
C ALA A 29 4.23 -19.41 -11.34
N SER A 30 4.66 -19.67 -10.10
CA SER A 30 3.75 -20.09 -9.05
C SER A 30 2.62 -19.07 -9.06
N THR A 31 1.43 -19.50 -9.40
CA THR A 31 0.24 -18.71 -9.13
C THR A 31 0.16 -18.59 -7.63
N THR A 32 0.78 -17.52 -7.10
CA THR A 32 0.58 -17.17 -5.71
C THR A 32 -0.91 -16.97 -5.58
N ASP A 33 -1.53 -17.82 -4.78
CA ASP A 33 -2.92 -17.67 -4.38
C ASP A 33 -2.99 -16.36 -3.57
N SER A 34 -3.08 -15.24 -4.29
CA SER A 34 -3.06 -13.90 -3.69
C SER A 34 -4.40 -13.69 -3.01
N THR A 35 -4.45 -14.11 -1.75
CA THR A 35 -5.56 -13.72 -0.89
C THR A 35 -5.46 -12.21 -0.69
N LEU A 36 -6.55 -11.51 -1.00
CA LEU A 36 -6.66 -10.08 -0.70
C LEU A 36 -6.42 -9.85 0.80
N PRO A 37 -5.78 -8.74 1.20
CA PRO A 37 -5.62 -8.41 2.60
C PRO A 37 -6.98 -8.22 3.27
N LYS A 38 -6.98 -8.26 4.59
CA LYS A 38 -8.15 -7.92 5.39
C LYS A 38 -8.52 -6.45 5.18
N LEU A 39 -9.81 -6.16 5.15
CA LEU A 39 -10.29 -4.78 5.07
C LEU A 39 -10.08 -4.09 6.43
N GLY A 40 -9.32 -3.03 6.41
CA GLY A 40 -9.05 -2.15 7.53
C GLY A 40 -9.73 -0.79 7.40
N ILE A 41 -9.54 0.03 8.43
CA ILE A 41 -9.96 1.43 8.45
C ILE A 41 -8.80 2.31 8.90
N GLN A 42 -8.54 3.42 8.17
CA GLN A 42 -7.72 4.50 8.67
C GLN A 42 -8.49 5.26 9.76
N LEU A 43 -7.96 5.27 10.97
CA LEU A 43 -8.68 5.81 12.14
C LEU A 43 -8.92 7.33 12.07
N TYR A 44 -8.31 8.03 11.13
CA TYR A 44 -8.66 9.42 10.83
C TYR A 44 -10.14 9.57 10.41
N SER A 45 -10.73 8.52 9.85
CA SER A 45 -12.18 8.45 9.56
C SER A 45 -13.06 8.54 10.83
N LEU A 46 -12.48 8.22 11.98
CA LEU A 46 -13.17 8.21 13.29
C LEU A 46 -12.59 9.27 14.24
N ARG A 47 -11.92 10.30 13.70
CA ARG A 47 -11.23 11.35 14.49
C ARG A 47 -12.12 12.16 15.42
N GLY A 48 -13.44 12.11 15.24
CA GLY A 48 -14.43 12.72 16.14
C GLY A 48 -14.63 11.96 17.45
N TYR A 49 -14.09 10.74 17.58
CA TYR A 49 -14.19 9.89 18.76
C TYR A 49 -12.86 9.78 19.49
N LYS A 50 -12.91 9.41 20.78
CA LYS A 50 -11.70 8.99 21.49
C LYS A 50 -11.19 7.66 20.92
N ARG A 51 -9.89 7.38 21.08
CA ARG A 51 -9.27 6.15 20.56
C ARG A 51 -10.04 4.89 20.94
N GLU A 52 -10.40 4.75 22.22
CA GLU A 52 -11.07 3.57 22.74
C GLU A 52 -12.45 3.34 22.09
N GLU A 53 -13.19 4.43 21.86
CA GLU A 53 -14.49 4.42 21.16
C GLU A 53 -14.30 4.15 19.67
N ALA A 54 -13.29 4.77 19.03
CA ALA A 54 -12.98 4.55 17.62
C ALA A 54 -12.63 3.09 17.32
N LEU A 55 -11.85 2.44 18.18
CA LEU A 55 -11.52 1.01 18.06
C LEU A 55 -12.75 0.13 18.21
N GLN A 56 -13.63 0.44 19.17
CA GLN A 56 -14.91 -0.28 19.33
C GLN A 56 -15.79 -0.11 18.10
N HIS A 57 -15.93 1.12 17.57
CA HIS A 57 -16.68 1.38 16.34
C HIS A 57 -16.11 0.65 15.12
N ALA A 58 -14.78 0.61 14.97
CA ALA A 58 -14.15 -0.16 13.92
C ALA A 58 -14.55 -1.64 13.99
N LYS A 59 -14.51 -2.23 15.20
CA LYS A 59 -14.96 -3.61 15.43
C LYS A 59 -16.44 -3.81 15.11
N ASP A 60 -17.31 -2.94 15.60
CA ASP A 60 -18.78 -3.03 15.43
C ASP A 60 -19.21 -2.85 13.95
N LEU A 61 -18.41 -2.11 13.16
CA LEU A 61 -18.58 -1.96 11.73
C LEU A 61 -18.09 -3.18 10.94
N GLY A 62 -17.31 -4.07 11.56
CA GLY A 62 -16.83 -5.31 10.95
C GLY A 62 -15.42 -5.25 10.38
N PHE A 63 -14.67 -4.20 10.65
CA PHE A 63 -13.25 -4.14 10.26
C PHE A 63 -12.42 -5.15 11.05
N GLU A 64 -11.36 -5.63 10.42
CA GLU A 64 -10.43 -6.60 11.00
C GLU A 64 -9.06 -5.99 11.28
N GLN A 65 -8.78 -4.84 10.65
CA GLN A 65 -7.53 -4.10 10.79
C GLN A 65 -7.80 -2.61 11.00
N VAL A 66 -6.85 -1.96 11.67
CA VAL A 66 -6.84 -0.51 11.85
C VAL A 66 -5.50 0.05 11.45
N GLU A 67 -5.52 1.20 10.80
CA GLU A 67 -4.35 2.04 10.55
C GLU A 67 -4.43 3.24 11.48
N PHE A 68 -3.43 3.39 12.34
CA PHE A 68 -3.37 4.50 13.28
C PHE A 68 -2.81 5.77 12.64
N TYR A 69 -3.15 6.91 13.24
CA TYR A 69 -2.46 8.19 13.02
C TYR A 69 -2.10 8.82 14.37
N SER A 70 -1.23 9.84 14.34
CA SER A 70 -0.66 10.43 15.56
C SER A 70 -1.70 10.98 16.54
N GLY A 71 -2.88 11.40 16.07
CA GLY A 71 -3.97 11.86 16.94
C GLY A 71 -4.66 10.75 17.75
N MET A 72 -4.52 9.49 17.31
CA MET A 72 -5.06 8.33 18.02
C MET A 72 -3.99 7.58 18.86
N LEU A 73 -2.74 7.55 18.36
CA LEU A 73 -1.61 6.95 19.05
C LEU A 73 -0.32 7.66 18.61
N ALA A 74 0.20 8.54 19.45
CA ALA A 74 1.33 9.37 19.11
C ALA A 74 2.66 8.59 19.16
N ILE A 75 3.66 9.01 18.36
CA ILE A 75 5.00 8.39 18.35
C ILE A 75 5.66 8.43 19.73
N ASN A 76 5.36 9.45 20.52
CA ASN A 76 5.87 9.63 21.88
C ASN A 76 4.92 9.12 22.97
N SER A 77 3.94 8.27 22.62
CA SER A 77 3.06 7.62 23.61
C SER A 77 3.86 6.79 24.61
N SER A 78 3.42 6.78 25.86
CA SER A 78 4.08 6.01 26.92
C SER A 78 3.93 4.50 26.71
N ASP A 79 4.78 3.72 27.39
CA ASP A 79 4.74 2.26 27.34
C ASP A 79 3.41 1.72 27.86
N GLU A 80 2.86 2.37 28.87
CA GLU A 80 1.57 2.04 29.48
C GLU A 80 0.43 2.27 28.49
N GLU A 81 0.46 3.41 27.77
CA GLU A 81 -0.54 3.73 26.73
C GLU A 81 -0.50 2.75 25.57
N ILE A 82 0.70 2.43 25.10
CA ILE A 82 0.90 1.43 24.04
C ILE A 82 0.41 0.05 24.49
N ALA A 83 0.76 -0.37 25.71
CA ALA A 83 0.31 -1.65 26.26
C ALA A 83 -1.21 -1.72 26.41
N ALA A 84 -1.84 -0.65 26.91
CA ALA A 84 -3.28 -0.56 27.03
C ALA A 84 -3.99 -0.65 25.66
N THR A 85 -3.44 0.05 24.65
CA THR A 85 -3.93 0.01 23.26
C THR A 85 -3.84 -1.40 22.68
N LYS A 86 -2.69 -2.06 22.84
CA LYS A 86 -2.48 -3.45 22.35
C LYS A 86 -3.46 -4.43 23.02
N LYS A 87 -3.66 -4.30 24.33
CA LYS A 87 -4.64 -5.14 25.06
C LYS A 87 -6.06 -4.93 24.55
N GLN A 88 -6.46 -3.69 24.25
CA GLN A 88 -7.76 -3.41 23.67
C GLN A 88 -7.90 -4.01 22.27
N LEU A 89 -6.90 -3.83 21.39
CA LEU A 89 -6.89 -4.44 20.06
C LEU A 89 -7.05 -5.95 20.13
N GLU A 90 -6.30 -6.60 21.02
CA GLU A 90 -6.40 -8.05 21.25
C GLU A 90 -7.81 -8.46 21.69
N SER A 91 -8.41 -7.74 22.65
CA SER A 91 -9.76 -8.03 23.14
C SER A 91 -10.84 -7.86 22.06
N LEU A 92 -10.62 -6.97 21.10
CA LEU A 92 -11.51 -6.72 19.97
C LEU A 92 -11.21 -7.63 18.76
N GLY A 93 -10.10 -8.36 18.77
CA GLY A 93 -9.63 -9.15 17.62
C GLY A 93 -9.25 -8.27 16.43
N LEU A 94 -8.75 -7.05 16.68
CA LEU A 94 -8.23 -6.12 15.68
C LEU A 94 -6.72 -6.23 15.57
N THR A 95 -6.18 -6.05 14.37
CA THR A 95 -4.73 -5.99 14.12
C THR A 95 -4.33 -4.64 13.53
N ILE A 96 -3.07 -4.23 13.75
CA ILE A 96 -2.55 -3.00 13.18
C ILE A 96 -2.07 -3.28 11.75
N SER A 97 -2.54 -2.54 10.75
CA SER A 97 -2.07 -2.60 9.36
C SER A 97 -0.98 -1.57 9.07
N GLY A 98 -0.98 -0.46 9.77
CA GLY A 98 -0.02 0.61 9.57
C GLY A 98 -0.17 1.75 10.57
N HIS A 99 0.73 2.73 10.44
CA HIS A 99 0.67 3.99 11.19
C HIS A 99 1.12 5.15 10.29
N GLY A 100 0.36 6.23 10.25
CA GLY A 100 0.69 7.47 9.51
C GLY A 100 -0.53 8.38 9.26
N VAL A 101 -0.33 9.51 8.57
CA VAL A 101 0.84 9.81 7.74
C VAL A 101 1.95 10.41 8.60
N ASN A 102 3.15 9.85 8.54
CA ASN A 102 4.31 10.35 9.26
C ASN A 102 5.22 11.16 8.34
N ARG A 103 5.80 12.22 8.86
CA ARG A 103 6.82 12.96 8.14
C ARG A 103 8.19 12.35 8.44
N PHE A 104 9.02 12.24 7.39
CA PHE A 104 10.44 11.96 7.50
C PHE A 104 11.24 13.14 6.97
N THR A 105 12.32 13.48 7.63
CA THR A 105 13.18 14.62 7.32
C THR A 105 14.64 14.17 7.22
N LYS A 106 15.57 15.11 7.01
CA LYS A 106 17.01 14.83 7.09
C LYS A 106 17.50 14.41 8.48
N ASP A 107 16.68 14.56 9.53
CA ASP A 107 17.06 14.16 10.90
C ASP A 107 16.88 12.64 11.06
N ALA A 108 17.97 11.91 10.84
CA ALA A 108 17.99 10.45 10.94
C ALA A 108 17.61 9.94 12.36
N ALA A 109 17.86 10.70 13.41
CA ALA A 109 17.51 10.31 14.77
C ALA A 109 15.99 10.40 15.01
N GLU A 110 15.33 11.40 14.45
CA GLU A 110 13.88 11.50 14.48
C GLU A 110 13.23 10.40 13.61
N ASN A 111 13.77 10.16 12.41
CA ASN A 111 13.32 9.09 11.56
C ASN A 111 13.39 7.74 12.28
N ARG A 112 14.50 7.45 12.96
CA ARG A 112 14.68 6.22 13.76
C ARG A 112 13.63 6.06 14.85
N ARG A 113 13.30 7.12 15.59
CA ARG A 113 12.23 7.08 16.63
C ARG A 113 10.88 6.61 16.05
N THR A 114 10.56 7.03 14.83
CA THR A 114 9.33 6.57 14.15
C THR A 114 9.35 5.07 13.86
N PHE A 115 10.50 4.53 13.45
CA PHE A 115 10.63 3.08 13.21
C PHE A 115 10.62 2.28 14.52
N GLU A 116 11.30 2.74 15.56
CA GLU A 116 11.27 2.13 16.90
C GLU A 116 9.84 2.06 17.45
N PHE A 117 9.09 3.14 17.30
CA PHE A 117 7.69 3.19 17.67
C PHE A 117 6.86 2.22 16.82
N ALA A 118 7.00 2.22 15.50
CA ALA A 118 6.29 1.30 14.61
C ALA A 118 6.57 -0.17 14.99
N LYS A 119 7.84 -0.51 15.27
CA LYS A 119 8.22 -1.83 15.77
C LYS A 119 7.54 -2.17 17.09
N LYS A 120 7.52 -1.22 18.03
CA LYS A 120 6.93 -1.37 19.35
C LYS A 120 5.42 -1.64 19.31
N ILE A 121 4.69 -0.92 18.45
CA ILE A 121 3.25 -1.14 18.28
C ILE A 121 2.93 -2.36 17.39
N GLY A 122 3.91 -2.88 16.66
CA GLY A 122 3.74 -4.00 15.72
C GLY A 122 3.14 -3.60 14.37
N ALA A 123 3.33 -2.35 13.95
CA ALA A 123 2.90 -1.89 12.62
C ALA A 123 3.87 -2.40 11.54
N PRO A 124 3.39 -3.15 10.52
CA PRO A 124 4.24 -3.68 9.46
C PRO A 124 4.58 -2.64 8.39
N CYS A 125 3.87 -1.51 8.39
CA CYS A 125 4.01 -0.45 7.40
C CYS A 125 3.85 0.93 8.05
N ILE A 126 4.65 1.88 7.58
CA ILE A 126 4.55 3.30 7.95
C ILE A 126 4.09 4.05 6.71
N SER A 127 2.85 4.58 6.71
CA SER A 127 2.45 5.54 5.69
C SER A 127 3.09 6.90 5.98
N ALA A 128 3.63 7.55 4.94
CA ALA A 128 4.56 8.66 5.11
C ALA A 128 4.49 9.73 4.03
N ASP A 129 4.89 10.94 4.39
CA ASP A 129 5.20 12.05 3.50
C ASP A 129 6.68 12.46 3.70
N PRO A 130 7.63 11.71 3.12
CA PRO A 130 9.05 11.96 3.32
C PRO A 130 9.54 13.19 2.54
N ASP A 131 10.41 13.99 3.17
CA ASP A 131 11.19 14.99 2.48
C ASP A 131 12.26 14.32 1.60
N LEU A 132 12.64 14.94 0.47
CA LEU A 132 13.58 14.32 -0.49
C LEU A 132 14.96 14.01 0.09
N ASP A 133 15.37 14.72 1.13
CA ASP A 133 16.65 14.54 1.82
C ASP A 133 16.59 13.52 2.98
N SER A 134 15.48 12.81 3.13
CA SER A 134 15.32 11.76 4.15
C SER A 134 15.66 10.35 3.66
N PHE A 135 15.71 10.12 2.36
CA PHE A 135 15.74 8.77 1.77
C PHE A 135 16.98 7.95 2.11
N ASP A 136 18.16 8.58 2.23
CA ASP A 136 19.39 7.87 2.64
C ASP A 136 19.20 7.20 4.01
N SER A 137 18.59 7.89 4.97
CA SER A 137 18.28 7.32 6.28
C SER A 137 17.15 6.27 6.21
N LEU A 138 16.18 6.46 5.33
CA LEU A 138 15.09 5.50 5.16
C LEU A 138 15.57 4.18 4.58
N ASP A 139 16.50 4.19 3.61
CA ASP A 139 17.11 3.00 3.03
C ASP A 139 17.81 2.12 4.07
N GLU A 140 18.42 2.73 5.08
CA GLU A 140 19.05 2.02 6.20
C GLU A 140 17.99 1.48 7.18
N LEU A 141 17.02 2.33 7.55
CA LEU A 141 16.03 1.99 8.57
C LEU A 141 15.05 0.91 8.10
N VAL A 142 14.60 0.91 6.84
CA VAL A 142 13.72 -0.15 6.33
C VAL A 142 14.40 -1.53 6.35
N LYS A 143 15.72 -1.58 6.14
CA LYS A 143 16.52 -2.81 6.24
C LYS A 143 16.69 -3.25 7.69
N GLU A 144 17.04 -2.34 8.58
CA GLU A 144 17.30 -2.63 9.99
C GLU A 144 16.05 -3.13 10.71
N PHE A 145 14.92 -2.46 10.50
CA PHE A 145 13.68 -2.76 11.21
C PHE A 145 12.80 -3.78 10.51
N ASP A 146 13.04 -4.06 9.22
CA ASP A 146 12.20 -4.85 8.32
C ASP A 146 10.74 -4.33 8.30
N ILE A 147 10.59 -3.01 8.22
CA ILE A 147 9.31 -2.30 8.16
C ILE A 147 9.25 -1.53 6.86
N ARG A 148 8.11 -1.61 6.16
CA ARG A 148 7.90 -0.86 4.92
C ARG A 148 7.60 0.60 5.19
N VAL A 149 8.06 1.47 4.29
CA VAL A 149 7.64 2.87 4.19
C VAL A 149 6.80 3.01 2.93
N ALA A 150 5.59 3.48 3.08
CA ALA A 150 4.64 3.66 1.99
C ALA A 150 4.31 5.14 1.82
N ILE A 151 4.80 5.76 0.74
CA ILE A 151 4.60 7.18 0.45
C ILE A 151 3.13 7.43 0.18
N HIS A 152 2.50 8.26 1.01
CA HIS A 152 1.12 8.69 0.87
C HIS A 152 1.05 9.91 -0.05
N ASN A 153 0.26 9.80 -1.11
CA ASN A 153 -0.01 10.93 -1.99
C ASN A 153 -1.10 11.82 -1.42
N HIS A 154 -1.00 13.10 -1.75
CA HIS A 154 -2.04 14.08 -1.45
C HIS A 154 -2.61 14.68 -2.74
N GLY A 155 -3.64 15.54 -2.62
CA GLY A 155 -4.28 16.18 -3.76
C GLY A 155 -3.37 17.18 -4.50
N PRO A 156 -3.93 17.88 -5.51
CA PRO A 156 -3.18 18.82 -6.34
C PRO A 156 -2.40 19.86 -5.53
N GLY A 157 -1.20 20.18 -6.03
CA GLY A 157 -0.27 21.10 -5.37
C GLY A 157 0.69 20.45 -4.37
N HIS A 158 0.48 19.20 -3.99
CA HIS A 158 1.42 18.47 -3.15
C HIS A 158 2.56 17.84 -3.98
N ARG A 159 3.74 17.61 -3.35
CA ARG A 159 4.91 17.00 -4.03
C ARG A 159 4.63 15.60 -4.57
N TYR A 160 3.81 14.82 -3.87
CA TYR A 160 3.38 13.49 -4.25
C TYR A 160 1.91 13.50 -4.66
N ASN A 161 1.54 14.26 -5.71
CA ASN A 161 0.14 14.32 -6.12
C ASN A 161 -0.21 13.36 -7.26
N LYS A 162 0.79 12.79 -7.94
CA LYS A 162 0.59 11.83 -9.02
C LYS A 162 1.43 10.57 -8.81
N ALA A 163 0.99 9.44 -9.35
CA ALA A 163 1.70 8.17 -9.25
C ALA A 163 3.15 8.27 -9.73
N ILE A 164 3.41 9.02 -10.81
CA ILE A 164 4.76 9.22 -11.35
C ILE A 164 5.67 9.99 -10.37
N ASP A 165 5.13 10.84 -9.51
CA ASP A 165 5.93 11.57 -8.53
C ASP A 165 6.48 10.62 -7.47
N VAL A 166 5.66 9.64 -7.03
CA VAL A 166 6.08 8.59 -6.12
C VAL A 166 7.09 7.66 -6.81
N LEU A 167 6.80 7.20 -8.04
CA LEU A 167 7.71 6.30 -8.77
C LEU A 167 9.11 6.88 -8.94
N ARG A 168 9.22 8.16 -9.30
CA ARG A 168 10.51 8.84 -9.48
C ARG A 168 11.39 8.83 -8.24
N VAL A 169 10.80 8.97 -7.07
CA VAL A 169 11.59 9.02 -5.82
C VAL A 169 11.91 7.63 -5.30
N ILE A 170 11.07 6.61 -5.54
CA ILE A 170 11.35 5.25 -5.05
C ILE A 170 12.23 4.41 -5.97
N GLU A 171 12.44 4.83 -7.23
CA GLU A 171 13.12 4.05 -8.27
C GLU A 171 14.51 3.56 -7.84
N ASN A 172 15.28 4.41 -7.15
CA ASN A 172 16.66 4.13 -6.77
C ASN A 172 16.81 3.80 -5.27
N HIS A 173 15.71 3.52 -4.57
CA HIS A 173 15.69 3.23 -3.14
C HIS A 173 15.27 1.78 -2.86
N ASP A 174 15.52 1.34 -1.64
CA ASP A 174 15.20 -0.03 -1.18
C ASP A 174 13.76 -0.44 -1.55
N GLU A 175 13.59 -1.69 -1.92
CA GLU A 175 12.29 -2.21 -2.35
C GLU A 175 11.20 -2.10 -1.28
N ARG A 176 11.55 -1.97 0.00
CA ARG A 176 10.60 -1.74 1.10
C ARG A 176 10.04 -0.33 1.15
N ILE A 177 10.60 0.60 0.35
CA ILE A 177 10.08 1.95 0.18
C ILE A 177 9.18 1.94 -1.06
N GLY A 178 7.90 2.22 -0.89
CA GLY A 178 6.91 2.16 -1.95
C GLY A 178 5.78 3.16 -1.72
N ALA A 179 4.57 2.81 -2.12
CA ALA A 179 3.41 3.68 -2.13
C ALA A 179 2.31 3.22 -1.17
N CYS A 180 1.72 4.18 -0.47
CA CYS A 180 0.37 4.12 0.08
C CYS A 180 -0.52 4.98 -0.84
N ALA A 181 -1.27 4.34 -1.74
CA ALA A 181 -2.07 5.06 -2.70
C ALA A 181 -3.41 5.50 -2.09
N ASP A 182 -3.53 6.78 -1.75
CA ASP A 182 -4.84 7.37 -1.50
C ASP A 182 -5.53 7.60 -2.85
N LEU A 183 -6.50 6.74 -3.14
CA LEU A 183 -7.19 6.74 -4.43
C LEU A 183 -8.06 7.97 -4.63
N GLY A 184 -8.61 8.51 -3.55
CA GLY A 184 -9.38 9.75 -3.61
C GLY A 184 -8.51 10.96 -3.98
N HIS A 185 -7.33 11.06 -3.40
CA HIS A 185 -6.40 12.13 -3.76
C HIS A 185 -5.89 12.01 -5.19
N TYR A 186 -5.71 10.78 -5.71
CA TYR A 186 -5.40 10.58 -7.13
C TYR A 186 -6.57 11.00 -8.03
N ILE A 187 -7.82 10.67 -7.66
CA ILE A 187 -9.02 11.15 -8.36
C ILE A 187 -9.03 12.69 -8.42
N ARG A 188 -8.81 13.37 -7.30
CA ARG A 188 -8.72 14.85 -7.26
C ARG A 188 -7.60 15.40 -8.15
N SER A 189 -6.53 14.63 -8.34
CA SER A 189 -5.40 14.97 -9.24
C SER A 189 -5.64 14.54 -10.69
N GLY A 190 -6.86 14.14 -11.05
CA GLY A 190 -7.24 13.76 -12.41
C GLY A 190 -6.68 12.40 -12.85
N GLN A 191 -6.38 11.50 -11.93
CA GLN A 191 -5.87 10.16 -12.24
C GLN A 191 -6.93 9.08 -12.00
N ASN A 192 -6.97 8.10 -12.89
CA ASN A 192 -7.83 6.93 -12.77
C ASN A 192 -7.22 5.96 -11.74
N ALA A 193 -7.99 5.58 -10.71
CA ALA A 193 -7.50 4.77 -9.61
C ALA A 193 -7.00 3.36 -10.04
N PRO A 194 -7.69 2.58 -10.90
CA PRO A 194 -7.17 1.34 -11.45
C PRO A 194 -5.84 1.49 -12.21
N GLU A 195 -5.69 2.56 -13.00
CA GLU A 195 -4.43 2.83 -13.71
C GLU A 195 -3.27 3.13 -12.75
N VAL A 196 -3.54 3.86 -11.66
CA VAL A 196 -2.55 4.13 -10.62
C VAL A 196 -2.06 2.82 -9.99
N ILE A 197 -2.96 1.89 -9.67
CA ILE A 197 -2.59 0.58 -9.10
C ILE A 197 -1.68 -0.19 -10.06
N ARG A 198 -2.00 -0.19 -11.37
CA ARG A 198 -1.16 -0.83 -12.40
C ARG A 198 0.23 -0.19 -12.47
N LEU A 199 0.32 1.14 -12.41
CA LEU A 199 1.59 1.87 -12.45
C LEU A 199 2.46 1.58 -11.22
N LEU A 200 1.87 1.46 -10.04
CA LEU A 200 2.58 1.24 -8.77
C LEU A 200 2.82 -0.25 -8.45
N LYS A 201 2.46 -1.15 -9.38
CA LYS A 201 2.63 -2.60 -9.21
C LYS A 201 4.05 -2.95 -8.74
N GLY A 202 4.12 -3.83 -7.72
CA GLY A 202 5.38 -4.29 -7.14
C GLY A 202 5.94 -3.37 -6.04
N ARG A 203 5.45 -2.13 -5.93
CA ARG A 203 5.87 -1.17 -4.89
C ARG A 203 4.68 -0.57 -4.14
N LEU A 204 3.52 -1.23 -4.17
CA LEU A 204 2.29 -0.78 -3.51
C LEU A 204 2.10 -1.54 -2.20
N TYR A 205 2.09 -0.83 -1.07
CA TYR A 205 2.05 -1.40 0.28
C TYR A 205 0.88 -0.91 1.12
N GLY A 206 0.27 0.21 0.73
CA GLY A 206 -0.92 0.76 1.34
C GLY A 206 -1.93 1.25 0.29
N ILE A 207 -3.19 1.18 0.64
CA ILE A 207 -4.31 1.75 -0.10
C ILE A 207 -5.23 2.46 0.88
N HIS A 208 -5.57 3.71 0.56
CA HIS A 208 -6.74 4.33 1.15
C HIS A 208 -7.89 4.29 0.14
N LEU A 209 -8.90 3.47 0.46
CA LEU A 209 -10.17 3.43 -0.28
C LEU A 209 -10.95 4.69 0.07
N LYS A 210 -10.86 5.69 -0.79
CA LYS A 210 -11.47 7.00 -0.66
C LYS A 210 -12.06 7.41 -2.00
N ASP A 211 -13.24 7.99 -2.01
CA ASP A 211 -13.93 8.41 -3.23
C ASP A 211 -14.31 9.88 -3.20
N PHE A 212 -14.32 10.51 -4.37
CA PHE A 212 -14.69 11.91 -4.55
C PHE A 212 -15.70 12.08 -5.69
N ALA A 213 -16.57 13.07 -5.53
CA ALA A 213 -17.67 13.34 -6.47
C ALA A 213 -17.20 13.71 -7.88
N GLU A 214 -16.03 14.34 -8.02
CA GLU A 214 -15.53 14.82 -9.32
C GLU A 214 -14.01 14.71 -9.39
N MET A 215 -13.51 14.48 -10.60
CA MET A 215 -12.05 14.44 -10.89
C MET A 215 -11.47 15.86 -11.01
N LYS A 216 -11.52 16.62 -9.92
CA LYS A 216 -10.97 17.99 -9.85
C LYS A 216 -10.48 18.30 -8.44
N ASP A 217 -9.59 19.27 -8.31
CA ASP A 217 -8.98 19.66 -7.04
C ASP A 217 -10.01 19.93 -5.93
N LYS A 218 -10.92 20.86 -6.18
CA LYS A 218 -11.96 21.25 -5.19
C LYS A 218 -13.23 20.47 -5.44
N THR A 219 -13.34 19.33 -4.81
CA THR A 219 -14.52 18.46 -4.84
C THR A 219 -14.75 17.91 -3.43
N LYS A 220 -15.93 17.35 -3.17
CA LYS A 220 -16.21 16.76 -1.85
C LYS A 220 -16.09 15.25 -1.89
N GLY A 221 -15.69 14.68 -0.76
CA GLY A 221 -15.70 13.25 -0.54
C GLY A 221 -17.13 12.70 -0.59
N VAL A 222 -17.26 11.46 -1.00
CA VAL A 222 -18.53 10.75 -1.08
C VAL A 222 -18.37 9.32 -0.56
N ILE A 223 -19.46 8.66 -0.30
CA ILE A 223 -19.50 7.22 0.00
C ILE A 223 -18.90 6.47 -1.20
N LEU A 224 -18.11 5.43 -0.92
CA LEU A 224 -17.44 4.61 -1.94
C LEU A 224 -18.40 4.17 -3.06
N GLY A 225 -17.97 4.36 -4.30
CA GLY A 225 -18.75 4.01 -5.50
C GLY A 225 -19.85 5.00 -5.86
N LYS A 226 -20.03 6.09 -5.09
CA LYS A 226 -20.94 7.19 -5.47
C LYS A 226 -20.25 8.34 -6.21
N GLY A 227 -18.92 8.24 -6.40
CA GLY A 227 -18.12 9.19 -7.15
C GLY A 227 -17.42 8.54 -8.33
N HIS A 228 -16.10 8.71 -8.39
CA HIS A 228 -15.27 8.20 -9.48
C HIS A 228 -14.55 6.88 -9.19
N LEU A 229 -14.65 6.35 -7.95
CA LEU A 229 -13.99 5.11 -7.60
C LEU A 229 -14.83 3.90 -8.01
N ASN A 230 -14.38 3.19 -9.04
CA ASN A 230 -14.90 1.85 -9.34
C ASN A 230 -14.26 0.83 -8.38
N VAL A 231 -14.93 0.57 -7.25
CA VAL A 231 -14.36 -0.24 -6.16
C VAL A 231 -14.08 -1.68 -6.61
N GLU A 232 -14.95 -2.28 -7.44
CA GLU A 232 -14.75 -3.66 -7.92
C GLU A 232 -13.54 -3.75 -8.86
N GLU A 233 -13.35 -2.80 -9.75
CA GLU A 233 -12.18 -2.73 -10.62
C GLU A 233 -10.89 -2.50 -9.80
N VAL A 234 -10.93 -1.61 -8.80
CA VAL A 234 -9.82 -1.39 -7.86
C VAL A 234 -9.41 -2.68 -7.17
N ILE A 235 -10.36 -3.43 -6.60
CA ILE A 235 -10.07 -4.71 -5.92
C ILE A 235 -9.50 -5.74 -6.91
N THR A 236 -10.02 -5.77 -8.14
CA THR A 236 -9.50 -6.64 -9.20
C THR A 236 -8.05 -6.29 -9.54
N GLU A 237 -7.75 -5.01 -9.72
CA GLU A 237 -6.38 -4.57 -10.02
C GLU A 237 -5.41 -4.82 -8.87
N LEU A 238 -5.84 -4.67 -7.62
CA LEU A 238 -5.01 -5.02 -6.46
C LEU A 238 -4.63 -6.49 -6.46
N GLN A 239 -5.57 -7.39 -6.81
CA GLN A 239 -5.30 -8.80 -6.93
C GLN A 239 -4.33 -9.10 -8.07
N LEU A 240 -4.55 -8.50 -9.25
CA LEU A 240 -3.68 -8.66 -10.44
C LEU A 240 -2.28 -8.04 -10.23
N ALA A 241 -2.20 -6.98 -9.43
CA ALA A 241 -0.93 -6.36 -9.07
C ALA A 241 -0.13 -7.19 -8.05
N GLY A 242 -0.74 -8.19 -7.42
CA GLY A 242 -0.11 -8.95 -6.33
C GLY A 242 0.04 -8.12 -5.06
N PHE A 243 -0.97 -7.31 -4.73
CA PHE A 243 -0.95 -6.51 -3.50
C PHE A 243 -0.70 -7.42 -2.30
N PRO A 244 0.26 -7.11 -1.41
CA PRO A 244 0.69 -8.03 -0.37
C PRO A 244 -0.42 -8.35 0.64
N ALA A 245 -0.54 -9.61 1.05
CA ALA A 245 -1.55 -10.06 2.02
C ALA A 245 -1.45 -9.34 3.38
N ASN A 246 -0.29 -8.80 3.72
CA ASN A 246 -0.05 -7.94 4.89
C ASN A 246 0.04 -6.44 4.52
N GLY A 247 -0.44 -6.05 3.35
CA GLY A 247 -0.57 -4.65 2.96
C GLY A 247 -1.73 -3.97 3.70
N ALA A 248 -1.64 -2.66 3.85
CA ALA A 248 -2.68 -1.86 4.49
C ALA A 248 -3.78 -1.52 3.47
N LEU A 249 -4.88 -2.27 3.47
CA LEU A 249 -6.08 -1.94 2.71
C LEU A 249 -7.08 -1.24 3.63
N SER A 250 -6.99 0.08 3.71
CA SER A 250 -7.75 0.90 4.66
C SER A 250 -8.86 1.68 3.97
N LEU A 251 -10.09 1.58 4.50
CA LEU A 251 -11.12 2.57 4.20
C LEU A 251 -10.72 3.90 4.84
N GLU A 252 -10.80 4.99 4.11
CA GLU A 252 -10.69 6.33 4.66
C GLU A 252 -11.84 7.23 4.20
N TYR A 253 -12.69 7.62 5.16
CA TYR A 253 -13.83 8.50 4.94
C TYR A 253 -13.70 9.75 5.81
N GLU A 254 -13.65 10.92 5.20
CA GLU A 254 -13.34 12.15 5.93
C GLU A 254 -14.53 13.09 6.11
N GLU A 255 -15.64 12.83 5.45
CA GLU A 255 -16.84 13.64 5.57
C GLU A 255 -17.60 13.33 6.86
N ASN A 256 -18.49 14.24 7.26
CA ASN A 256 -19.40 14.05 8.40
C ASN A 256 -18.68 13.65 9.71
N GLU A 257 -17.58 14.32 10.05
CA GLU A 257 -16.68 14.00 11.18
C GLU A 257 -17.39 13.72 12.50
N LYS A 258 -18.51 14.45 12.78
CA LYS A 258 -19.23 14.31 14.04
C LYS A 258 -20.17 13.10 14.08
N ASN A 259 -20.54 12.55 12.92
CA ASN A 259 -21.44 11.40 12.85
C ASN A 259 -21.17 10.54 11.59
N PRO A 260 -19.96 9.97 11.42
CA PRO A 260 -19.56 9.29 10.19
C PRO A 260 -20.06 7.83 10.12
N LEU A 261 -20.56 7.24 11.21
CA LEU A 261 -20.75 5.78 11.32
C LEU A 261 -21.70 5.19 10.29
N ALA A 262 -22.79 5.91 9.94
CA ALA A 262 -23.73 5.45 8.93
C ALA A 262 -23.08 5.38 7.55
N ASP A 263 -22.34 6.42 7.20
CA ASP A 263 -21.65 6.55 5.91
C ASP A 263 -20.50 5.53 5.81
N ILE A 264 -19.73 5.35 6.89
CA ILE A 264 -18.64 4.33 6.95
C ILE A 264 -19.23 2.93 6.81
N ARG A 265 -20.39 2.64 7.41
CA ARG A 265 -21.08 1.36 7.25
C ARG A 265 -21.45 1.08 5.80
N GLU A 266 -21.94 2.09 5.09
CA GLU A 266 -22.27 1.97 3.66
C GLU A 266 -20.99 1.75 2.83
N CYS A 267 -19.92 2.52 3.07
CA CYS A 267 -18.62 2.31 2.44
C CYS A 267 -18.07 0.89 2.69
N PHE A 268 -18.17 0.41 3.93
CA PHE A 268 -17.74 -0.95 4.29
C PHE A 268 -18.52 -2.01 3.49
N ALA A 269 -19.84 -1.87 3.38
CA ALA A 269 -20.67 -2.80 2.64
C ALA A 269 -20.30 -2.84 1.15
N VAL A 270 -20.02 -1.69 0.54
CA VAL A 270 -19.55 -1.60 -0.86
C VAL A 270 -18.21 -2.30 -1.03
N ALA A 271 -17.22 -2.00 -0.18
CA ALA A 271 -15.91 -2.62 -0.23
C ALA A 271 -15.97 -4.15 -0.05
N LYS A 272 -16.71 -4.64 0.95
CA LYS A 272 -16.88 -6.10 1.20
C LYS A 272 -17.59 -6.79 0.05
N THR A 273 -18.59 -6.15 -0.56
CA THR A 273 -19.28 -6.68 -1.74
C THR A 273 -18.31 -6.85 -2.91
N ALA A 274 -17.51 -5.84 -3.20
CA ALA A 274 -16.49 -5.89 -4.25
C ALA A 274 -15.46 -6.99 -3.98
N MET A 275 -14.92 -7.09 -2.77
CA MET A 275 -13.97 -8.13 -2.37
C MET A 275 -14.56 -9.53 -2.54
N ASN A 276 -15.81 -9.74 -2.11
CA ASN A 276 -16.48 -11.03 -2.25
C ASN A 276 -16.75 -11.39 -3.73
N THR A 277 -17.09 -10.40 -4.56
CA THR A 277 -17.32 -10.61 -6.00
C THR A 277 -16.03 -11.04 -6.69
N VAL A 278 -14.93 -10.33 -6.42
CA VAL A 278 -13.62 -10.64 -7.03
C VAL A 278 -13.09 -11.98 -6.55
N SER A 279 -13.25 -12.32 -5.27
CA SER A 279 -12.81 -13.62 -4.72
C SER A 279 -13.53 -14.83 -5.35
N LYS A 280 -14.77 -14.67 -5.84
CA LYS A 280 -15.54 -15.73 -6.48
C LYS A 280 -15.20 -15.95 -7.95
N ARG A 281 -14.43 -15.07 -8.57
CA ARG A 281 -14.01 -15.16 -9.99
C ARG A 281 -12.77 -16.06 -10.19
N LYS A 282 -12.23 -16.61 -9.09
CA LYS A 282 -11.20 -17.65 -9.10
C LYS A 282 -11.82 -19.01 -9.34
#